data_06e2500a0cc98545dcbc3d032cd9d954
#
_entry.id   06e2500a0cc98545dcbc3d032cd9d954
#
_cell.length_a   1.000
_cell.length_b   1.000
_cell.length_c   1.000
_cell.angle_alpha   90.00
_cell.angle_beta   90.00
_cell.angle_gamma   90.00
#
_symmetry.space_group_name_H-M   'P 1'
#
loop_
_entity.id
_entity.type
_entity.pdbx_description
1 polymer ?
#
loop_
_entity_poly.entity_id
_entity_poly.type
_entity_poly.pdbx_seq_one_letter_code
_entity_poly.pdbx_strand_id
1 'polypeptide(L)'
;AARANIAEIHAAGASFLKIYEMVTPEVFAAIVDEAGARNLPIDGHVPLSMRARDVAPQVQSLEHLRNYEMDCVEDPELWLATRQAELANVANEPGNVLRARLHTLQRLTAITNEDPVVCAETTEALKATITVPTLRMNSMDLYVPFDRDDFDQAMDLIPTSVSAEWRNARDTLAASEEPVDTTFAEWSL
;
A
#
# COMPACT_ATOMS: atom_id res chain seq x y z
N ALA A 1 -24.44 1.57 -0.82
CA ALA A 1 -23.64 0.65 -1.68
C ALA A 1 -22.72 -0.22 -0.83
N ALA A 2 -21.75 0.34 -0.04
CA ALA A 2 -20.74 -0.45 0.69
C ALA A 2 -21.35 -1.55 1.58
N ARG A 3 -22.33 -1.23 2.46
CA ARG A 3 -22.98 -2.20 3.33
C ARG A 3 -23.64 -3.36 2.57
N ALA A 4 -24.30 -3.07 1.42
CA ALA A 4 -24.92 -4.11 0.61
C ALA A 4 -23.86 -5.04 -0.01
N ASN A 5 -22.78 -4.49 -0.51
CA ASN A 5 -21.67 -5.28 -1.06
C ASN A 5 -21.04 -6.20 -0.01
N ILE A 6 -20.85 -5.73 1.23
CA ILE A 6 -20.32 -6.55 2.32
C ILE A 6 -21.28 -7.69 2.67
N ALA A 7 -22.58 -7.42 2.73
CA ALA A 7 -23.59 -8.45 2.98
C ALA A 7 -23.55 -9.54 1.90
N GLU A 8 -23.39 -9.15 0.63
CA GLU A 8 -23.29 -10.05 -0.50
C GLU A 8 -22.00 -10.90 -0.47
N ILE A 9 -20.85 -10.25 -0.21
CA ILE A 9 -19.54 -10.91 -0.09
C ILE A 9 -19.56 -11.91 1.08
N HIS A 10 -20.13 -11.53 2.23
CA HIS A 10 -20.29 -12.42 3.38
C HIS A 10 -21.18 -13.62 3.05
N ALA A 11 -22.32 -13.39 2.39
CA ALA A 11 -23.21 -14.46 1.95
C ALA A 11 -22.54 -15.42 0.95
N ALA A 12 -21.57 -14.95 0.17
CA ALA A 12 -20.74 -15.75 -0.72
C ALA A 12 -19.62 -16.52 0.01
N GLY A 13 -19.48 -16.40 1.35
CA GLY A 13 -18.55 -17.17 2.16
C GLY A 13 -17.20 -16.51 2.41
N ALA A 14 -17.07 -15.21 2.26
CA ALA A 14 -15.84 -14.50 2.60
C ALA A 14 -15.56 -14.60 4.12
N SER A 15 -14.29 -14.82 4.47
CA SER A 15 -13.83 -14.94 5.86
C SER A 15 -13.24 -13.64 6.40
N PHE A 16 -12.91 -12.69 5.54
CA PHE A 16 -12.38 -11.36 5.89
C PHE A 16 -12.66 -10.37 4.74
N LEU A 17 -12.48 -9.09 5.01
CA LEU A 17 -12.57 -8.04 4.01
C LEU A 17 -11.20 -7.45 3.76
N LYS A 18 -10.87 -7.15 2.51
CA LYS A 18 -9.67 -6.39 2.15
C LYS A 18 -10.05 -5.01 1.66
N ILE A 19 -9.59 -3.97 2.36
CA ILE A 19 -9.73 -2.57 1.94
C ILE A 19 -8.54 -2.14 1.09
N TYR A 20 -8.75 -1.12 0.27
CA TYR A 20 -7.73 -0.56 -0.61
C TYR A 20 -7.61 0.96 -0.46
N GLU A 21 -6.61 1.57 -1.08
CA GLU A 21 -6.17 2.95 -0.81
C GLU A 21 -7.17 4.03 -1.22
N MET A 22 -8.11 3.75 -2.13
CA MET A 22 -9.08 4.73 -2.66
C MET A 22 -10.41 4.78 -1.90
N VAL A 23 -10.48 4.16 -0.74
CA VAL A 23 -11.66 4.20 0.13
C VAL A 23 -11.76 5.57 0.81
N THR A 24 -12.95 6.19 0.78
CA THR A 24 -13.19 7.45 1.52
C THR A 24 -13.47 7.20 3.00
N PRO A 25 -13.30 8.20 3.90
CA PRO A 25 -13.58 8.04 5.33
C PRO A 25 -15.01 7.55 5.62
N GLU A 26 -16.01 8.05 4.89
CA GLU A 26 -17.41 7.66 5.08
C GLU A 26 -17.65 6.20 4.64
N VAL A 27 -16.99 5.79 3.54
CA VAL A 27 -17.08 4.40 3.06
C VAL A 27 -16.34 3.49 4.03
N PHE A 28 -15.17 3.89 4.53
CA PHE A 28 -14.41 3.14 5.54
C PHE A 28 -15.25 2.93 6.82
N ALA A 29 -15.86 3.97 7.37
CA ALA A 29 -16.72 3.85 8.53
C ALA A 29 -17.88 2.88 8.29
N ALA A 30 -18.52 2.96 7.11
CA ALA A 30 -19.59 2.03 6.76
C ALA A 30 -19.09 0.57 6.61
N ILE A 31 -17.86 0.36 6.17
CA ILE A 31 -17.22 -0.96 6.11
C ILE A 31 -16.97 -1.49 7.52
N VAL A 32 -16.39 -0.69 8.40
CA VAL A 32 -16.10 -1.07 9.79
C VAL A 32 -17.37 -1.49 10.53
N ASP A 33 -18.43 -0.68 10.44
CA ASP A 33 -19.70 -0.98 11.07
C ASP A 33 -20.31 -2.30 10.58
N GLU A 34 -20.35 -2.50 9.27
CA GLU A 34 -20.97 -3.69 8.68
C GLU A 34 -20.13 -4.96 8.88
N ALA A 35 -18.80 -4.83 8.83
CA ALA A 35 -17.88 -5.91 9.13
C ALA A 35 -18.00 -6.35 10.59
N GLY A 36 -18.06 -5.38 11.52
CA GLY A 36 -18.28 -5.67 12.94
C GLY A 36 -19.61 -6.40 13.21
N ALA A 37 -20.69 -5.98 12.56
CA ALA A 37 -22.00 -6.64 12.68
C ALA A 37 -22.00 -8.10 12.17
N ARG A 38 -21.01 -8.48 11.35
CA ARG A 38 -20.86 -9.82 10.76
C ARG A 38 -19.68 -10.60 11.32
N ASN A 39 -18.93 -10.04 12.26
CA ASN A 39 -17.69 -10.60 12.79
C ASN A 39 -16.66 -10.90 11.68
N LEU A 40 -16.60 -10.06 10.65
CA LEU A 40 -15.59 -10.15 9.61
C LEU A 40 -14.39 -9.27 9.98
N PRO A 41 -13.18 -9.83 10.07
CA PRO A 41 -11.98 -9.03 10.20
C PRO A 41 -11.73 -8.20 8.95
N ILE A 42 -11.07 -7.06 9.13
CA ILE A 42 -10.68 -6.16 8.04
C ILE A 42 -9.16 -6.18 7.94
N ASP A 43 -8.65 -6.42 6.75
CA ASP A 43 -7.24 -6.36 6.38
C ASP A 43 -7.05 -5.36 5.23
N GLY A 44 -5.85 -4.92 4.97
CA GLY A 44 -5.55 -4.18 3.74
C GLY A 44 -4.66 -2.98 3.91
N HIS A 45 -4.98 -1.89 3.24
CA HIS A 45 -4.15 -0.70 3.15
C HIS A 45 -4.72 0.45 3.96
N VAL A 46 -3.86 1.37 4.38
CA VAL A 46 -4.30 2.68 4.86
C VAL A 46 -4.88 3.46 3.68
N PRO A 47 -6.16 3.90 3.75
CA PRO A 47 -6.72 4.75 2.71
C PRO A 47 -5.95 6.07 2.57
N LEU A 48 -5.74 6.53 1.34
CA LEU A 48 -5.02 7.80 1.06
C LEU A 48 -5.71 9.03 1.69
N SER A 49 -7.01 8.94 1.94
CA SER A 49 -7.80 10.01 2.57
C SER A 49 -7.78 10.01 4.10
N MET A 50 -7.02 9.10 4.72
CA MET A 50 -7.01 8.88 6.18
C MET A 50 -5.57 8.77 6.70
N ARG A 51 -5.41 8.91 8.01
CA ARG A 51 -4.14 8.66 8.70
C ARG A 51 -4.03 7.19 9.11
N ALA A 52 -2.82 6.67 9.11
CA ALA A 52 -2.57 5.29 9.55
C ALA A 52 -3.01 5.06 10.99
N ARG A 53 -2.75 6.01 11.90
CA ARG A 53 -3.16 5.95 13.31
C ARG A 53 -4.67 5.89 13.53
N ASP A 54 -5.47 6.42 12.61
CA ASP A 54 -6.93 6.41 12.71
C ASP A 54 -7.53 5.11 12.16
N VAL A 55 -6.84 4.48 11.22
CA VAL A 55 -7.25 3.22 10.58
C VAL A 55 -6.86 2.01 11.42
N ALA A 56 -5.64 2.00 11.94
CA ALA A 56 -5.03 0.85 12.61
C ALA A 56 -5.90 0.23 13.73
N PRO A 57 -6.54 1.00 14.63
CA PRO A 57 -7.36 0.41 15.69
C PRO A 57 -8.63 -0.30 15.21
N GLN A 58 -8.99 -0.12 13.94
CA GLN A 58 -10.25 -0.60 13.35
C GLN A 58 -10.05 -1.78 12.39
N VAL A 59 -8.80 -2.21 12.19
CA VAL A 59 -8.44 -3.30 11.27
C VAL A 59 -7.57 -4.33 11.98
N GLN A 60 -7.57 -5.55 11.48
CA GLN A 60 -6.74 -6.62 12.02
C GLN A 60 -5.30 -6.52 11.52
N SER A 61 -5.11 -6.23 10.23
CA SER A 61 -3.79 -6.07 9.65
C SER A 61 -3.71 -4.95 8.62
N LEU A 62 -2.50 -4.40 8.48
CA LEU A 62 -2.13 -3.45 7.44
C LEU A 62 -0.99 -4.00 6.61
N GLU A 63 -1.09 -3.86 5.29
CA GLU A 63 -0.19 -4.50 4.35
C GLU A 63 0.76 -3.52 3.65
N HIS A 64 1.92 -4.03 3.28
CA HIS A 64 2.93 -3.42 2.40
C HIS A 64 3.66 -2.20 2.97
N LEU A 65 3.53 -1.87 4.25
CA LEU A 65 4.11 -0.68 4.88
C LEU A 65 3.78 0.62 4.12
N ARG A 66 2.58 0.71 3.56
CA ARG A 66 2.19 1.86 2.73
C ARG A 66 1.37 2.87 3.50
N ASN A 67 1.64 4.15 3.21
CA ASN A 67 0.94 5.32 3.73
C ASN A 67 1.19 5.59 5.24
N TYR A 68 2.11 4.88 5.90
CA TYR A 68 2.55 5.18 7.27
C TYR A 68 3.50 6.36 7.29
N GLU A 69 4.39 6.42 6.30
CA GLU A 69 5.40 7.46 6.12
C GLU A 69 4.78 8.86 6.13
N MET A 70 3.58 9.00 5.61
CA MET A 70 2.87 10.28 5.56
C MET A 70 2.31 10.74 6.92
N ASP A 71 2.35 9.88 7.93
CA ASP A 71 2.03 10.20 9.31
C ASP A 71 3.30 10.45 10.16
N CYS A 72 4.49 10.30 9.57
CA CYS A 72 5.78 10.46 10.20
C CYS A 72 6.43 11.84 9.94
N VAL A 73 5.70 12.80 9.43
CA VAL A 73 6.17 14.16 9.12
C VAL A 73 5.80 15.17 10.21
N GLU A 74 6.45 16.33 10.26
CA GLU A 74 6.23 17.36 11.29
C GLU A 74 4.77 17.81 11.41
N ASP A 75 4.04 17.95 10.29
CA ASP A 75 2.62 18.35 10.27
C ASP A 75 1.79 17.35 9.44
N PRO A 76 1.49 16.17 9.99
CA PRO A 76 0.75 15.14 9.25
C PRO A 76 -0.69 15.55 8.89
N GLU A 77 -1.29 16.49 9.64
CA GLU A 77 -2.63 17.00 9.32
C GLU A 77 -2.63 17.87 8.05
N LEU A 78 -1.62 18.71 7.87
CA LEU A 78 -1.44 19.51 6.66
C LEU A 78 -1.20 18.59 5.44
N TRP A 79 -0.41 17.54 5.62
CA TRP A 79 -0.16 16.56 4.58
C TRP A 79 -1.42 15.80 4.21
N LEU A 80 -2.24 15.41 5.20
CA LEU A 80 -3.53 14.78 4.97
C LEU A 80 -4.48 15.72 4.22
N ALA A 81 -4.60 16.98 4.64
CA ALA A 81 -5.46 17.96 3.99
C ALA A 81 -5.06 18.17 2.51
N THR A 82 -3.76 18.19 2.22
CA THR A 82 -3.24 18.28 0.86
C THR A 82 -3.64 17.06 0.02
N ARG A 83 -3.49 15.84 0.56
CA ARG A 83 -3.94 14.61 -0.11
C ARG A 83 -5.45 14.62 -0.39
N GLN A 84 -6.23 15.01 0.60
CA GLN A 84 -7.67 15.09 0.45
C GLN A 84 -8.10 16.09 -0.62
N ALA A 85 -7.40 17.23 -0.73
CA ALA A 85 -7.63 18.19 -1.80
C ALA A 85 -7.29 17.60 -3.18
N GLU A 86 -6.17 16.89 -3.32
CA GLU A 86 -5.80 16.18 -4.53
C GLU A 86 -6.81 15.09 -4.91
N LEU A 87 -7.25 14.30 -3.92
CA LEU A 87 -8.28 13.26 -4.10
C LEU A 87 -9.65 13.83 -4.51
N ALA A 88 -9.99 15.04 -4.07
CA ALA A 88 -11.24 15.72 -4.43
C ALA A 88 -11.20 16.36 -5.83
N ASN A 89 -10.02 16.67 -6.34
CA ASN A 89 -9.83 17.40 -7.60
C ASN A 89 -9.57 16.47 -8.80
N VAL A 90 -10.08 15.25 -8.76
CA VAL A 90 -9.85 14.22 -9.79
C VAL A 90 -10.82 14.39 -10.94
N ALA A 91 -10.57 15.30 -11.85
CA ALA A 91 -11.31 15.41 -13.09
C ALA A 91 -10.94 14.26 -14.05
N ASN A 92 -11.60 13.10 -13.91
CA ASN A 92 -11.48 11.93 -14.79
C ASN A 92 -10.10 11.23 -14.82
N GLU A 93 -9.24 11.47 -13.85
CA GLU A 93 -7.98 10.73 -13.75
C GLU A 93 -8.25 9.28 -13.26
N PRO A 94 -7.72 8.24 -13.91
CA PRO A 94 -7.83 6.87 -13.41
C PRO A 94 -7.19 6.73 -12.02
N GLY A 95 -7.84 5.99 -11.11
CA GLY A 95 -7.40 5.89 -9.71
C GLY A 95 -5.97 5.36 -9.54
N ASN A 96 -5.51 4.48 -10.42
CA ASN A 96 -4.13 3.99 -10.42
C ASN A 96 -3.12 5.08 -10.81
N VAL A 97 -3.47 6.00 -11.70
CA VAL A 97 -2.62 7.13 -12.11
C VAL A 97 -2.53 8.14 -10.97
N LEU A 98 -3.67 8.51 -10.39
CA LEU A 98 -3.73 9.38 -9.20
C LEU A 98 -2.88 8.81 -8.05
N ARG A 99 -3.04 7.53 -7.77
CA ARG A 99 -2.26 6.84 -6.74
C ARG A 99 -0.75 6.90 -7.00
N ALA A 100 -0.31 6.63 -8.23
CA ALA A 100 1.10 6.72 -8.62
C ALA A 100 1.63 8.15 -8.48
N ARG A 101 0.85 9.15 -8.90
CA ARG A 101 1.19 10.56 -8.75
C ARG A 101 1.33 10.98 -7.27
N LEU A 102 0.39 10.58 -6.41
CA LEU A 102 0.46 10.85 -4.97
C LEU A 102 1.63 10.13 -4.30
N HIS A 103 2.00 8.94 -4.76
CA HIS A 103 3.22 8.27 -4.30
C HIS A 103 4.45 9.16 -4.52
N THR A 104 4.67 9.66 -5.73
CA THR A 104 5.80 10.53 -6.03
C THR A 104 5.73 11.87 -5.29
N LEU A 105 4.57 12.51 -5.27
CA LEU A 105 4.41 13.85 -4.70
C LEU A 105 4.46 13.90 -3.17
N GLN A 106 3.97 12.87 -2.50
CA GLN A 106 3.84 12.89 -1.05
C GLN A 106 4.60 11.76 -0.35
N ARG A 107 4.42 10.51 -0.77
CA ARG A 107 5.01 9.39 -0.04
C ARG A 107 6.54 9.43 -0.06
N LEU A 108 7.16 9.57 -1.23
CA LEU A 108 8.61 9.67 -1.32
C LEU A 108 9.12 10.95 -0.63
N THR A 109 8.39 12.05 -0.76
CA THR A 109 8.76 13.29 -0.08
C THR A 109 8.61 13.18 1.44
N ALA A 110 7.61 12.49 1.96
CA ALA A 110 7.43 12.26 3.39
C ALA A 110 8.61 11.48 3.99
N ILE A 111 9.10 10.44 3.32
CA ILE A 111 10.26 9.66 3.75
C ILE A 111 11.50 10.55 3.93
N THR A 112 11.74 11.48 3.02
CA THR A 112 12.89 12.39 3.09
C THR A 112 12.72 13.53 4.11
N ASN A 113 11.50 13.74 4.62
CA ASN A 113 11.16 14.75 5.63
C ASN A 113 10.60 14.12 6.91
N GLU A 114 11.01 12.91 7.22
CA GLU A 114 10.57 12.20 8.41
C GLU A 114 10.99 12.93 9.68
N ASP A 115 10.03 13.11 10.60
CA ASP A 115 10.27 13.53 11.99
C ASP A 115 10.28 12.27 12.89
N PRO A 116 11.43 11.91 13.47
CA PRO A 116 11.56 10.71 14.29
C PRO A 116 10.63 10.69 15.52
N VAL A 117 10.29 11.85 16.07
CA VAL A 117 9.40 11.94 17.24
C VAL A 117 7.97 11.64 16.84
N VAL A 118 7.49 12.26 15.75
CA VAL A 118 6.16 12.03 15.21
C VAL A 118 6.04 10.58 14.70
N CYS A 119 7.09 10.05 14.08
CA CYS A 119 7.12 8.66 13.63
C CYS A 119 7.04 7.66 14.77
N ALA A 120 7.71 7.93 15.90
CA ALA A 120 7.61 7.09 17.09
C ALA A 120 6.17 7.07 17.64
N GLU A 121 5.46 8.21 17.66
CA GLU A 121 4.05 8.28 18.06
C GLU A 121 3.15 7.49 17.10
N THR A 122 3.38 7.59 15.81
CA THR A 122 2.65 6.82 14.79
C THR A 122 2.89 5.33 14.98
N THR A 123 4.13 4.91 15.16
CA THR A 123 4.50 3.51 15.40
C THR A 123 3.83 2.96 16.67
N GLU A 124 3.79 3.76 17.75
CA GLU A 124 3.11 3.38 18.99
C GLU A 124 1.60 3.16 18.77
N ALA A 125 0.96 4.00 17.95
CA ALA A 125 -0.46 3.83 17.61
C ALA A 125 -0.72 2.56 16.77
N LEU A 126 0.26 2.11 16.00
CA LEU A 126 0.16 0.94 15.13
C LEU A 126 0.51 -0.38 15.83
N LYS A 127 1.10 -0.38 17.01
CA LYS A 127 1.69 -1.58 17.67
C LYS A 127 0.70 -2.72 17.94
N ALA A 128 -0.59 -2.42 18.04
CA ALA A 128 -1.63 -3.43 18.25
C ALA A 128 -2.17 -4.04 16.95
N THR A 129 -1.77 -3.48 15.80
CA THR A 129 -2.20 -3.92 14.48
C THR A 129 -1.13 -4.79 13.85
N ILE A 130 -1.51 -5.90 13.24
CA ILE A 130 -0.57 -6.77 12.54
C ILE A 130 -0.06 -6.03 11.29
N THR A 131 1.25 -5.90 11.16
CA THR A 131 1.88 -5.32 9.97
C THR A 131 2.44 -6.43 9.09
N VAL A 132 2.05 -6.43 7.81
CA VAL A 132 2.50 -7.39 6.80
C VAL A 132 3.35 -6.65 5.76
N PRO A 133 4.67 -6.55 5.94
CA PRO A 133 5.51 -5.62 5.18
C PRO A 133 5.74 -6.00 3.72
N THR A 134 5.50 -7.24 3.32
CA THR A 134 5.78 -7.73 1.96
C THR A 134 7.22 -7.45 1.52
N LEU A 135 8.19 -7.78 2.37
CA LEU A 135 9.61 -7.42 2.23
C LEU A 135 10.18 -7.74 0.86
N ARG A 136 9.76 -8.85 0.24
CA ARG A 136 10.25 -9.22 -1.10
C ARG A 136 9.88 -8.17 -2.17
N MET A 137 8.68 -7.63 -2.11
CA MET A 137 8.26 -6.58 -3.05
C MET A 137 9.03 -5.27 -2.78
N ASN A 138 9.17 -4.89 -1.51
CA ASN A 138 9.86 -3.67 -1.13
C ASN A 138 11.35 -3.72 -1.46
N SER A 139 11.97 -4.91 -1.45
CA SER A 139 13.38 -5.09 -1.79
C SER A 139 13.68 -5.12 -3.30
N MET A 140 12.67 -5.10 -4.16
CA MET A 140 12.88 -5.25 -5.62
C MET A 140 13.67 -4.09 -6.23
N ASP A 141 13.58 -2.90 -5.65
CA ASP A 141 14.30 -1.73 -6.14
C ASP A 141 15.75 -1.66 -5.61
N LEU A 142 16.07 -2.43 -4.55
CA LEU A 142 17.43 -2.52 -4.01
C LEU A 142 18.23 -3.68 -4.63
N TYR A 143 17.56 -4.75 -4.97
CA TYR A 143 18.18 -5.94 -5.53
C TYR A 143 17.64 -6.15 -6.94
N VAL A 144 18.56 -6.24 -7.91
CA VAL A 144 18.17 -6.50 -9.30
C VAL A 144 17.18 -7.66 -9.33
N PRO A 145 15.91 -7.45 -9.71
CA PRO A 145 14.95 -8.52 -9.83
C PRO A 145 15.50 -9.57 -10.78
N PHE A 146 15.34 -10.84 -10.43
CA PHE A 146 15.84 -11.95 -11.25
C PHE A 146 17.36 -12.17 -11.26
N ASP A 147 18.16 -11.43 -10.50
CA ASP A 147 19.58 -11.71 -10.28
C ASP A 147 19.71 -12.80 -9.21
N ARG A 148 19.51 -14.04 -9.65
CA ARG A 148 19.68 -15.22 -8.81
C ARG A 148 20.18 -16.39 -9.65
N ASP A 149 21.07 -17.20 -9.08
CA ASP A 149 21.77 -18.30 -9.76
C ASP A 149 20.81 -19.36 -10.36
N ASP A 150 19.64 -19.55 -9.77
CA ASP A 150 18.65 -20.54 -10.19
C ASP A 150 17.51 -19.94 -11.06
N PHE A 151 17.63 -18.68 -11.53
CA PHE A 151 16.56 -18.01 -12.28
C PHE A 151 16.12 -18.83 -13.49
N ASP A 152 17.06 -19.30 -14.31
CA ASP A 152 16.73 -20.04 -15.52
C ASP A 152 16.06 -21.38 -15.21
N GLN A 153 16.49 -22.09 -14.15
CA GLN A 153 15.81 -23.30 -13.68
C GLN A 153 14.39 -23.02 -13.20
N ALA A 154 14.19 -21.92 -12.47
CA ALA A 154 12.87 -21.52 -12.01
C ALA A 154 11.94 -21.18 -13.18
N MET A 155 12.46 -20.59 -14.25
CA MET A 155 11.70 -20.27 -15.47
C MET A 155 11.18 -21.51 -16.21
N ASP A 156 11.86 -22.64 -16.07
CA ASP A 156 11.45 -23.90 -16.69
C ASP A 156 10.26 -24.57 -15.96
N LEU A 157 9.94 -24.11 -14.74
CA LEU A 157 8.84 -24.61 -13.89
C LEU A 157 7.52 -23.89 -14.09
N ILE A 158 7.49 -22.81 -14.86
CA ILE A 158 6.31 -21.97 -15.10
C ILE A 158 5.89 -22.00 -16.57
N PRO A 159 4.63 -21.62 -16.88
CA PRO A 159 4.15 -21.61 -18.28
C PRO A 159 5.05 -20.78 -19.20
N THR A 160 5.33 -21.28 -20.40
CA THR A 160 6.28 -20.66 -21.35
C THR A 160 5.95 -19.19 -21.66
N SER A 161 4.66 -18.82 -21.72
CA SER A 161 4.26 -17.42 -21.96
C SER A 161 4.71 -16.49 -20.80
N VAL A 162 4.59 -16.96 -19.57
CA VAL A 162 5.00 -16.20 -18.39
C VAL A 162 6.53 -16.15 -18.28
N SER A 163 7.21 -17.29 -18.52
CA SER A 163 8.68 -17.31 -18.48
C SER A 163 9.31 -16.44 -19.55
N ALA A 164 8.72 -16.36 -20.73
CA ALA A 164 9.17 -15.46 -21.79
C ALA A 164 9.02 -13.99 -21.41
N GLU A 165 7.88 -13.62 -20.80
CA GLU A 165 7.66 -12.27 -20.27
C GLU A 165 8.68 -11.88 -19.20
N TRP A 166 8.93 -12.75 -18.24
CA TRP A 166 9.87 -12.48 -17.15
C TRP A 166 11.33 -12.43 -17.61
N ARG A 167 11.73 -13.27 -18.59
CA ARG A 167 13.06 -13.17 -19.21
C ARG A 167 13.23 -11.83 -19.92
N ASN A 168 12.21 -11.42 -20.68
CA ASN A 168 12.23 -10.10 -21.35
C ASN A 168 12.29 -8.95 -20.35
N ALA A 169 11.54 -9.03 -19.24
CA ALA A 169 11.58 -8.03 -18.17
C ALA A 169 12.98 -7.92 -17.54
N ARG A 170 13.62 -9.06 -17.24
CA ARG A 170 15.00 -9.10 -16.76
C ARG A 170 15.97 -8.45 -17.73
N ASP A 171 15.88 -8.82 -19.01
CA ASP A 171 16.83 -8.33 -20.02
C ASP A 171 16.64 -6.83 -20.27
N THR A 172 15.39 -6.34 -20.22
CA THR A 172 15.07 -4.92 -20.30
C THR A 172 15.64 -4.14 -19.11
N LEU A 173 15.47 -4.67 -17.90
CA LEU A 173 15.99 -4.03 -16.70
C LEU A 173 17.53 -4.02 -16.71
N ALA A 174 18.18 -5.12 -17.10
CA ALA A 174 19.62 -5.20 -17.19
C ALA A 174 20.23 -4.25 -18.25
N ALA A 175 19.47 -3.90 -19.28
CA ALA A 175 19.86 -2.94 -20.32
C ALA A 175 19.52 -1.48 -19.97
N SER A 176 18.80 -1.22 -18.88
CA SER A 176 18.41 0.14 -18.45
C SER A 176 19.59 0.84 -17.83
N GLU A 177 19.86 2.07 -18.30
CA GLU A 177 20.81 3.01 -17.68
C GLU A 177 20.12 3.99 -16.72
N GLU A 178 18.80 3.93 -16.61
CA GLU A 178 18.02 4.81 -15.72
C GLU A 178 18.23 4.41 -14.25
N PRO A 179 18.56 5.37 -13.38
CA PRO A 179 18.70 5.08 -11.97
C PRO A 179 17.34 4.70 -11.37
N VAL A 180 17.32 3.63 -10.58
CA VAL A 180 16.13 3.23 -9.82
C VAL A 180 16.02 4.10 -8.58
N ASP A 181 14.80 4.63 -8.30
CA ASP A 181 14.52 5.32 -7.04
C ASP A 181 14.35 4.29 -5.92
N THR A 182 15.35 4.19 -5.06
CA THR A 182 15.40 3.24 -3.95
C THR A 182 14.81 3.77 -2.64
N THR A 183 14.36 5.03 -2.61
CA THR A 183 13.91 5.74 -1.40
C THR A 183 12.92 4.94 -0.57
N PHE A 184 11.85 4.41 -1.18
CA PHE A 184 10.85 3.64 -0.46
C PHE A 184 11.38 2.27 0.00
N ALA A 185 12.18 1.62 -0.82
CA ALA A 185 12.75 0.32 -0.50
C ALA A 185 13.72 0.42 0.70
N GLU A 186 14.59 1.42 0.70
CA GLU A 186 15.53 1.67 1.80
C GLU A 186 14.80 2.03 3.11
N TRP A 187 13.75 2.83 3.03
CA TRP A 187 12.95 3.18 4.21
C TRP A 187 12.19 1.98 4.78
N SER A 188 11.72 1.06 3.95
CA SER A 188 10.83 -0.05 4.34
C SER A 188 11.56 -1.32 4.81
N LEU A 189 12.88 -1.39 4.69
CA LEU A 189 13.72 -2.52 5.09
C LEU A 189 14.56 -2.26 6.32
#